data_d1a224b5b8e7281e5d23ab5946b93f55
#
_entry.id   d1a224b5b8e7281e5d23ab5946b93f55
#
_cell.length_a   1.000
_cell.length_b   1.000
_cell.length_c   1.000
_cell.angle_alpha   90.00
_cell.angle_beta   90.00
_cell.angle_gamma   90.00
#
_symmetry.space_group_name_H-M   'P 1'
#
loop_
_entity.id
_entity.type
_entity.pdbx_description
1 polymer ?
#
loop_
_entity_poly.entity_id
_entity_poly.type
_entity_poly.pdbx_seq_one_letter_code
_entity_poly.pdbx_strand_id
1 'polypeptide(L)'
;RSWQSVGGSAEQRKCGPFLMNVSKPIPEASTVTQQQADSTPASMGDGSAEEQYFEALTELANNLDYNKAPTGGLSSTISVPANCNLQHIEHIDVNLTVTGDNGRGEHPNAGDLQIALASPLGKVSTLLPPHPCTEKDEDGELKILACQGLQDFTFGVRRHLEEPVAAGANRNWTLSVADRVQGGTGQLKNWSITFYGR
;
A
#
# COMPACT_ATOMS: atom_id res chain seq x y z
N ARG A 1 18.70 1.05 -23.28
CA ARG A 1 19.65 2.16 -23.44
C ARG A 1 20.42 2.30 -22.14
N SER A 2 21.71 1.99 -22.16
CA SER A 2 22.62 2.20 -21.04
C SER A 2 22.83 3.69 -20.83
N TRP A 3 22.57 4.16 -19.63
CA TRP A 3 22.98 5.50 -19.20
C TRP A 3 24.48 5.45 -18.87
N GLN A 4 25.29 6.05 -19.68
CA GLN A 4 26.69 6.31 -19.33
C GLN A 4 26.74 7.62 -18.53
N SER A 5 27.18 7.53 -17.27
CA SER A 5 27.43 8.69 -16.43
C SER A 5 28.77 9.35 -16.79
N VAL A 6 28.75 10.63 -17.01
CA VAL A 6 29.94 11.45 -17.15
C VAL A 6 30.37 11.93 -15.75
N GLY A 7 31.48 11.41 -15.25
CA GLY A 7 32.17 11.85 -14.03
C GLY A 7 31.86 10.97 -12.82
N GLY A 8 32.85 10.20 -12.39
CA GLY A 8 33.04 9.53 -11.08
C GLY A 8 31.79 9.07 -10.34
N SER A 9 30.96 8.24 -10.93
CA SER A 9 29.72 7.75 -10.30
C SER A 9 30.05 6.71 -9.23
N ALA A 10 29.60 6.97 -8.00
CA ALA A 10 29.44 5.90 -7.03
C ALA A 10 28.55 4.81 -7.67
N GLU A 11 29.06 3.58 -7.74
CA GLU A 11 28.36 2.46 -8.34
C GLU A 11 27.01 2.26 -7.65
N GLN A 12 25.93 2.18 -8.43
CA GLN A 12 24.59 1.92 -7.88
C GLN A 12 24.61 0.56 -7.17
N ARG A 13 24.22 0.56 -5.90
CA ARG A 13 24.18 -0.64 -5.06
C ARG A 13 22.73 -1.05 -4.81
N LYS A 14 22.55 -2.33 -4.58
CA LYS A 14 21.29 -2.94 -4.17
C LYS A 14 21.43 -3.52 -2.78
N CYS A 15 20.48 -3.22 -1.90
CA CYS A 15 20.36 -3.87 -0.59
C CYS A 15 18.99 -4.55 -0.46
N GLY A 16 18.96 -5.78 -0.01
CA GLY A 16 17.74 -6.59 0.12
C GLY A 16 17.57 -7.62 -0.99
N PRO A 17 16.42 -8.30 -1.11
CA PRO A 17 15.23 -8.03 -0.30
C PRO A 17 15.39 -8.40 1.17
N PHE A 18 14.86 -7.56 2.06
CA PHE A 18 14.69 -7.87 3.48
C PHE A 18 13.25 -8.33 3.69
N LEU A 19 13.05 -9.59 4.04
CA LEU A 19 11.75 -10.24 4.14
C LEU A 19 11.25 -10.27 5.59
N MET A 20 9.97 -9.96 5.78
CA MET A 20 9.25 -10.11 7.03
C MET A 20 8.01 -10.97 6.84
N ASN A 21 7.94 -12.11 7.54
CA ASN A 21 6.73 -12.90 7.65
C ASN A 21 5.88 -12.32 8.80
N VAL A 22 4.67 -11.90 8.52
CA VAL A 22 3.79 -11.23 9.47
C VAL A 22 2.67 -12.15 9.90
N SER A 23 1.89 -12.68 8.99
CA SER A 23 0.71 -13.55 9.19
C SER A 23 -0.23 -13.04 10.31
N LYS A 24 -0.60 -11.76 10.22
CA LYS A 24 -1.47 -11.09 11.20
C LYS A 24 -2.70 -10.50 10.53
N PRO A 25 -3.87 -10.55 11.20
CA PRO A 25 -5.07 -9.86 10.75
C PRO A 25 -4.79 -8.37 10.54
N ILE A 26 -5.38 -7.81 9.51
CA ILE A 26 -5.43 -6.37 9.29
C ILE A 26 -6.65 -5.87 10.07
N PRO A 27 -6.46 -4.98 11.07
CA PRO A 27 -7.59 -4.42 11.80
C PRO A 27 -8.45 -3.57 10.87
N GLU A 28 -9.76 -3.67 11.02
CA GLU A 28 -10.68 -2.72 10.45
C GLU A 28 -10.52 -1.35 11.15
N ALA A 29 -10.06 -0.37 10.39
CA ALA A 29 -9.99 1.01 10.85
C ALA A 29 -11.10 1.81 10.16
N SER A 30 -12.32 1.26 10.18
CA SER A 30 -13.39 1.59 9.26
C SER A 30 -14.06 2.95 9.53
N THR A 31 -14.24 3.68 8.45
CA THR A 31 -15.14 4.82 8.35
C THR A 31 -16.30 4.56 7.37
N VAL A 32 -16.23 3.46 6.62
CA VAL A 32 -17.22 3.06 5.61
C VAL A 32 -17.77 1.68 5.94
N THR A 33 -19.08 1.47 5.84
CA THR A 33 -19.73 0.18 6.12
C THR A 33 -19.99 -0.60 4.83
N GLN A 34 -19.66 -1.89 4.82
CA GLN A 34 -19.80 -2.78 3.66
C GLN A 34 -21.28 -3.08 3.29
N GLN A 35 -22.25 -2.80 4.17
CA GLN A 35 -23.68 -2.88 3.80
C GLN A 35 -24.02 -2.01 2.58
N GLN A 36 -23.11 -1.09 2.22
CA GLN A 36 -23.18 -0.26 1.04
C GLN A 36 -22.59 -0.93 -0.22
N ALA A 37 -21.86 -2.05 -0.07
CA ALA A 37 -21.14 -2.70 -1.19
C ALA A 37 -21.76 -4.02 -1.68
N ASP A 38 -22.67 -4.63 -0.90
CA ASP A 38 -23.14 -6.01 -1.12
C ASP A 38 -24.50 -6.12 -1.85
N SER A 39 -24.98 -5.04 -2.41
CA SER A 39 -26.21 -5.02 -3.20
C SER A 39 -25.92 -5.25 -4.68
N THR A 40 -26.71 -6.11 -5.31
CA THR A 40 -26.69 -6.42 -6.76
C THR A 40 -26.62 -5.14 -7.61
N PRO A 41 -25.85 -5.13 -8.72
CA PRO A 41 -25.61 -3.90 -9.48
C PRO A 41 -26.92 -3.25 -9.92
N ALA A 42 -27.17 -2.07 -9.37
CA ALA A 42 -28.19 -1.14 -9.82
C ALA A 42 -27.49 0.01 -10.57
N SER A 43 -28.12 0.52 -11.61
CA SER A 43 -27.57 1.63 -12.38
C SER A 43 -27.34 2.86 -11.52
N MET A 44 -26.19 3.52 -11.67
CA MET A 44 -25.90 4.81 -11.02
C MET A 44 -27.02 5.81 -11.29
N GLY A 45 -27.59 6.38 -10.23
CA GLY A 45 -28.54 7.49 -10.35
C GLY A 45 -29.73 7.46 -9.38
N ASP A 46 -29.83 6.44 -8.48
CA ASP A 46 -30.94 6.36 -7.52
C ASP A 46 -30.51 6.38 -6.03
N GLY A 47 -29.24 6.70 -5.75
CA GLY A 47 -28.67 6.66 -4.40
C GLY A 47 -28.47 5.22 -3.90
N SER A 48 -28.13 4.31 -4.79
CA SER A 48 -27.84 2.91 -4.48
C SER A 48 -26.71 2.76 -3.47
N ALA A 49 -26.66 1.61 -2.80
CA ALA A 49 -25.60 1.32 -1.84
C ALA A 49 -24.20 1.35 -2.50
N GLU A 50 -24.09 1.04 -3.78
CA GLU A 50 -22.85 1.11 -4.55
C GLU A 50 -22.40 2.55 -4.79
N GLU A 51 -23.32 3.44 -5.11
CA GLU A 51 -23.02 4.86 -5.29
C GLU A 51 -22.56 5.50 -3.97
N GLN A 52 -23.22 5.18 -2.87
CA GLN A 52 -22.81 5.62 -1.52
C GLN A 52 -21.43 5.09 -1.13
N TYR A 53 -21.11 3.84 -1.46
CA TYR A 53 -19.78 3.27 -1.26
C TYR A 53 -18.73 3.99 -2.11
N PHE A 54 -19.00 4.21 -3.38
CA PHE A 54 -18.12 4.94 -4.30
C PHE A 54 -17.82 6.35 -3.80
N GLU A 55 -18.86 7.08 -3.42
CA GLU A 55 -18.74 8.45 -2.90
C GLU A 55 -17.95 8.45 -1.59
N ALA A 56 -18.25 7.54 -0.65
CA ALA A 56 -17.58 7.47 0.64
C ALA A 56 -16.08 7.15 0.51
N LEU A 57 -15.69 6.21 -0.37
CA LEU A 57 -14.27 5.93 -0.63
C LEU A 57 -13.58 7.09 -1.35
N THR A 58 -14.27 7.74 -2.27
CA THR A 58 -13.74 8.90 -2.99
C THR A 58 -13.52 10.07 -2.03
N GLU A 59 -14.47 10.35 -1.15
CA GLU A 59 -14.34 11.37 -0.11
C GLU A 59 -13.20 11.05 0.86
N LEU A 60 -13.12 9.80 1.31
CA LEU A 60 -12.03 9.34 2.17
C LEU A 60 -10.67 9.55 1.51
N ALA A 61 -10.52 9.16 0.24
CA ALA A 61 -9.28 9.34 -0.50
C ALA A 61 -8.91 10.82 -0.69
N ASN A 62 -9.89 11.68 -0.97
CA ASN A 62 -9.69 13.12 -1.13
C ASN A 62 -9.30 13.83 0.18
N ASN A 63 -9.76 13.33 1.32
CA ASN A 63 -9.46 13.88 2.65
C ASN A 63 -8.25 13.22 3.33
N LEU A 64 -7.59 12.28 2.65
CA LEU A 64 -6.46 11.54 3.21
C LEU A 64 -5.23 12.43 3.38
N ASP A 65 -4.61 12.40 4.55
CA ASP A 65 -3.28 12.98 4.75
C ASP A 65 -2.22 11.99 4.26
N TYR A 66 -1.78 12.16 3.02
CA TYR A 66 -0.78 11.32 2.36
C TYR A 66 0.62 11.34 3.02
N ASN A 67 0.81 12.20 4.03
CA ASN A 67 2.05 12.30 4.82
C ASN A 67 1.96 11.54 6.14
N LYS A 68 0.86 10.87 6.42
CA LYS A 68 0.65 10.10 7.64
C LYS A 68 0.35 8.64 7.34
N ALA A 69 0.85 7.78 8.23
CA ALA A 69 0.46 6.38 8.25
C ALA A 69 -1.02 6.25 8.66
N PRO A 70 -1.73 5.21 8.19
CA PRO A 70 -3.10 4.95 8.62
C PRO A 70 -3.17 4.74 10.14
N THR A 71 -4.17 5.34 10.76
CA THR A 71 -4.49 5.10 12.17
C THR A 71 -5.32 3.83 12.32
N GLY A 72 -5.14 3.08 13.40
CA GLY A 72 -5.93 1.89 13.71
C GLY A 72 -5.53 0.62 12.92
N GLY A 73 -4.58 0.74 11.98
CA GLY A 73 -4.14 -0.39 11.17
C GLY A 73 -3.05 -1.25 11.83
N LEU A 74 -2.65 -2.29 11.11
CA LEU A 74 -1.50 -3.13 11.44
C LEU A 74 -0.21 -2.42 11.02
N SER A 75 0.78 -2.38 11.91
CA SER A 75 2.14 -1.94 11.60
C SER A 75 3.13 -3.09 11.69
N SER A 76 4.03 -3.17 10.71
CA SER A 76 5.10 -4.17 10.65
C SER A 76 6.41 -3.50 10.27
N THR A 77 7.50 -3.82 10.99
CA THR A 77 8.77 -3.11 10.86
C THR A 77 9.89 -4.06 10.45
N ILE A 78 10.65 -3.66 9.43
CA ILE A 78 11.93 -4.27 9.05
C ILE A 78 13.05 -3.36 9.53
N SER A 79 13.97 -3.90 10.33
CA SER A 79 15.21 -3.23 10.69
C SER A 79 16.29 -3.58 9.67
N VAL A 80 16.74 -2.59 8.91
CA VAL A 80 17.74 -2.79 7.86
C VAL A 80 19.11 -3.06 8.50
N PRO A 81 19.82 -4.13 8.13
CA PRO A 81 21.09 -4.47 8.73
C PRO A 81 22.19 -3.45 8.37
N ALA A 82 23.23 -3.37 9.24
CA ALA A 82 24.26 -2.34 9.14
C ALA A 82 25.12 -2.42 7.87
N ASN A 83 25.22 -3.60 7.26
CA ASN A 83 25.92 -3.76 5.98
C ASN A 83 25.20 -3.14 4.78
N CYS A 84 23.92 -2.77 4.92
CA CYS A 84 23.22 -1.90 3.98
C CYS A 84 23.36 -0.45 4.45
N ASN A 85 24.25 0.30 3.84
CA ASN A 85 24.59 1.66 4.27
C ASN A 85 24.48 2.69 3.13
N LEU A 86 23.45 2.56 2.30
CA LEU A 86 23.15 3.54 1.27
C LEU A 86 22.90 4.91 1.89
N GLN A 87 23.60 5.92 1.38
CA GLN A 87 23.46 7.32 1.83
C GLN A 87 22.42 8.07 1.00
N HIS A 88 22.20 7.63 -0.23
CA HIS A 88 21.25 8.24 -1.16
C HIS A 88 20.43 7.15 -1.82
N ILE A 89 19.18 7.05 -1.44
CA ILE A 89 18.20 6.15 -2.06
C ILE A 89 17.76 6.73 -3.40
N GLU A 90 17.78 5.94 -4.45
CA GLU A 90 17.31 6.29 -5.79
C GLU A 90 15.97 5.63 -6.11
N HIS A 91 15.74 4.45 -5.54
CA HIS A 91 14.50 3.70 -5.70
C HIS A 91 14.31 2.70 -4.57
N ILE A 92 13.04 2.39 -4.25
CA ILE A 92 12.67 1.34 -3.31
C ILE A 92 11.61 0.47 -3.98
N ASP A 93 11.76 -0.85 -3.88
CA ASP A 93 10.71 -1.82 -4.14
C ASP A 93 10.14 -2.31 -2.82
N VAL A 94 8.82 -2.23 -2.67
CA VAL A 94 8.08 -2.83 -1.56
C VAL A 94 7.18 -3.92 -2.14
N ASN A 95 7.51 -5.16 -1.85
CA ASN A 95 6.68 -6.30 -2.25
C ASN A 95 5.88 -6.80 -1.06
N LEU A 96 4.62 -7.15 -1.27
CA LEU A 96 3.76 -7.65 -0.20
C LEU A 96 2.69 -8.62 -0.70
N THR A 97 2.20 -9.43 0.24
CA THR A 97 1.04 -10.31 0.03
C THR A 97 0.00 -10.06 1.12
N VAL A 98 -1.20 -9.69 0.70
CA VAL A 98 -2.40 -9.62 1.54
C VAL A 98 -3.34 -10.74 1.12
N THR A 99 -3.82 -11.50 2.10
CA THR A 99 -4.74 -12.64 1.90
C THR A 99 -6.09 -12.35 2.52
N GLY A 100 -7.10 -13.18 2.22
CA GLY A 100 -8.39 -13.16 2.92
C GLY A 100 -8.29 -13.60 4.38
N ASP A 101 -9.42 -13.63 5.09
CA ASP A 101 -9.58 -13.87 6.52
C ASP A 101 -8.81 -15.02 7.12
N ASN A 102 -8.88 -16.16 6.45
CA ASN A 102 -8.28 -17.40 6.92
C ASN A 102 -6.83 -17.58 6.45
N GLY A 103 -6.20 -16.53 5.95
CA GLY A 103 -4.85 -16.54 5.39
C GLY A 103 -4.76 -17.27 4.06
N ARG A 104 -5.88 -17.49 3.39
CA ARG A 104 -5.99 -18.14 2.08
C ARG A 104 -6.72 -17.24 1.08
N GLY A 105 -6.36 -17.41 -0.19
CA GLY A 105 -6.93 -16.57 -1.25
C GLY A 105 -6.48 -15.12 -1.16
N GLU A 106 -7.18 -14.26 -1.86
CA GLU A 106 -6.94 -12.81 -1.90
C GLU A 106 -7.86 -12.07 -0.93
N HIS A 107 -7.48 -10.85 -0.56
CA HIS A 107 -8.39 -9.92 0.11
C HIS A 107 -9.61 -9.69 -0.80
N PRO A 108 -10.83 -9.68 -0.24
CA PRO A 108 -12.04 -9.54 -1.06
C PRO A 108 -12.03 -8.32 -1.97
N ASN A 109 -11.51 -7.20 -1.45
CA ASN A 109 -11.37 -5.97 -2.23
C ASN A 109 -10.11 -5.19 -1.77
N ALA A 110 -9.06 -5.18 -2.59
CA ALA A 110 -7.84 -4.45 -2.25
C ALA A 110 -8.04 -2.92 -2.25
N GLY A 111 -9.10 -2.41 -2.89
CA GLY A 111 -9.46 -1.00 -2.88
C GLY A 111 -9.88 -0.46 -1.50
N ASP A 112 -10.25 -1.35 -0.58
CA ASP A 112 -10.61 -0.99 0.79
C ASP A 112 -9.39 -0.69 1.66
N LEU A 113 -8.20 -1.09 1.17
CA LEU A 113 -6.97 -0.99 1.94
C LEU A 113 -6.30 0.37 1.79
N GLN A 114 -5.80 0.89 2.92
CA GLN A 114 -4.82 1.97 2.95
C GLN A 114 -3.46 1.41 3.35
N ILE A 115 -2.46 1.60 2.51
CA ILE A 115 -1.10 1.08 2.74
C ILE A 115 -0.12 2.24 2.69
N ALA A 116 0.78 2.32 3.69
CA ALA A 116 1.81 3.34 3.76
C ALA A 116 3.14 2.78 4.25
N LEU A 117 4.24 3.37 3.77
CA LEU A 117 5.60 3.08 4.19
C LEU A 117 6.20 4.30 4.89
N ALA A 118 6.74 4.10 6.09
CA ALA A 118 7.47 5.13 6.84
C ALA A 118 8.97 4.83 6.86
N SER A 119 9.80 5.84 6.59
CA SER A 119 11.25 5.78 6.66
C SER A 119 11.77 5.98 8.11
N PRO A 120 13.04 5.64 8.38
CA PRO A 120 13.69 5.94 9.66
C PRO A 120 13.70 7.44 10.02
N LEU A 121 13.58 8.32 9.03
CA LEU A 121 13.46 9.77 9.19
C LEU A 121 12.03 10.23 9.50
N GLY A 122 11.07 9.32 9.53
CA GLY A 122 9.66 9.62 9.79
C GLY A 122 8.88 10.14 8.57
N LYS A 123 9.52 10.19 7.38
CA LYS A 123 8.78 10.52 6.15
C LYS A 123 7.88 9.34 5.77
N VAL A 124 6.64 9.62 5.37
CA VAL A 124 5.64 8.62 4.99
C VAL A 124 5.33 8.70 3.49
N SER A 125 5.26 7.54 2.85
CA SER A 125 4.71 7.36 1.49
C SER A 125 3.43 6.56 1.57
N THR A 126 2.32 7.10 1.11
CA THR A 126 1.13 6.29 0.83
C THR A 126 1.40 5.48 -0.44
N LEU A 127 1.37 4.17 -0.31
CA LEU A 127 1.57 3.22 -1.41
C LEU A 127 0.25 2.91 -2.11
N LEU A 128 -0.80 2.74 -1.32
CA LEU A 128 -2.15 2.51 -1.79
C LEU A 128 -3.11 3.36 -0.95
N PRO A 129 -3.76 4.37 -1.52
CA PRO A 129 -4.92 5.00 -0.89
C PRO A 129 -6.16 4.11 -1.08
N PRO A 130 -7.16 4.16 -0.19
CA PRO A 130 -8.44 3.54 -0.47
C PRO A 130 -9.05 4.15 -1.72
N HIS A 131 -9.63 3.31 -2.57
CA HIS A 131 -10.20 3.73 -3.85
C HIS A 131 -11.18 2.70 -4.39
N PRO A 132 -12.29 3.08 -5.03
CA PRO A 132 -13.13 2.14 -5.73
C PRO A 132 -12.47 1.70 -7.04
N CYS A 133 -12.66 0.45 -7.43
CA CYS A 133 -12.36 -0.02 -8.77
C CYS A 133 -13.62 0.04 -9.63
N THR A 134 -13.48 0.56 -10.83
CA THR A 134 -14.61 0.73 -11.76
C THR A 134 -14.23 0.25 -13.15
N GLU A 135 -15.21 -0.26 -13.87
CA GLU A 135 -15.12 -0.46 -15.32
C GLU A 135 -16.29 0.21 -16.04
N LYS A 136 -16.16 0.45 -17.33
CA LYS A 136 -17.28 0.86 -18.17
C LYS A 136 -17.87 -0.37 -18.83
N ASP A 137 -19.20 -0.51 -18.74
CA ASP A 137 -19.91 -1.55 -19.46
C ASP A 137 -20.07 -1.17 -20.98
N GLU A 138 -20.77 -2.03 -21.72
CA GLU A 138 -20.98 -1.86 -23.17
C GLU A 138 -21.76 -0.58 -23.50
N ASP A 139 -22.58 -0.10 -22.58
CA ASP A 139 -23.38 1.12 -22.72
C ASP A 139 -22.61 2.37 -22.25
N GLY A 140 -21.40 2.19 -21.70
CA GLY A 140 -20.54 3.26 -21.21
C GLY A 140 -20.84 3.68 -19.75
N GLU A 141 -21.75 2.99 -19.07
CA GLU A 141 -22.06 3.19 -17.67
C GLU A 141 -20.93 2.64 -16.76
N LEU A 142 -20.68 3.33 -15.65
CA LEU A 142 -19.68 2.90 -14.68
C LEU A 142 -20.25 1.79 -13.78
N LYS A 143 -19.54 0.66 -13.71
CA LYS A 143 -19.78 -0.40 -12.74
C LYS A 143 -18.68 -0.42 -11.70
N ILE A 144 -19.06 -0.58 -10.45
CA ILE A 144 -18.11 -0.77 -9.34
C ILE A 144 -17.76 -2.26 -9.28
N LEU A 145 -16.45 -2.53 -9.20
CA LEU A 145 -15.89 -3.87 -9.11
C LEU A 145 -15.07 -4.01 -7.84
N ALA A 146 -14.91 -5.25 -7.38
CA ALA A 146 -13.86 -5.56 -6.42
C ALA A 146 -12.49 -5.33 -7.07
N CYS A 147 -11.64 -4.56 -6.41
CA CYS A 147 -10.25 -4.40 -6.84
C CYS A 147 -9.52 -5.74 -6.71
N GLN A 148 -8.59 -6.00 -7.64
CA GLN A 148 -7.75 -7.20 -7.59
C GLN A 148 -6.95 -7.26 -6.29
N GLY A 149 -6.76 -8.46 -5.77
CA GLY A 149 -6.00 -8.70 -4.56
C GLY A 149 -4.50 -8.39 -4.72
N LEU A 150 -3.82 -8.24 -3.59
CA LEU A 150 -2.40 -7.94 -3.51
C LEU A 150 -1.62 -9.22 -3.18
N GLN A 151 -1.46 -10.11 -4.16
CA GLN A 151 -0.60 -11.29 -4.03
C GLN A 151 0.72 -11.05 -4.74
N ASP A 152 1.84 -11.14 -4.00
CA ASP A 152 3.19 -10.91 -4.55
C ASP A 152 3.27 -9.58 -5.33
N PHE A 153 2.58 -8.57 -4.83
CA PHE A 153 2.47 -7.28 -5.51
C PHE A 153 3.62 -6.36 -5.13
N THR A 154 4.23 -5.70 -6.12
CA THR A 154 5.36 -4.80 -5.90
C THR A 154 5.00 -3.35 -6.17
N PHE A 155 5.19 -2.50 -5.17
CA PHE A 155 5.13 -1.04 -5.29
C PHE A 155 6.52 -0.47 -5.52
N GLY A 156 6.67 0.35 -6.58
CA GLY A 156 7.86 1.18 -6.79
C GLY A 156 7.73 2.51 -6.06
N VAL A 157 8.66 2.82 -5.15
CA VAL A 157 8.56 4.00 -4.28
C VAL A 157 9.71 4.98 -4.56
N ARG A 158 9.37 6.24 -4.88
CA ARG A 158 10.33 7.33 -5.14
C ARG A 158 10.27 8.48 -4.15
N ARG A 159 9.32 8.49 -3.23
CA ARG A 159 9.15 9.60 -2.27
C ARG A 159 10.35 9.77 -1.34
N HIS A 160 11.15 8.73 -1.15
CA HIS A 160 12.33 8.70 -0.28
C HIS A 160 13.65 8.93 -1.05
N LEU A 161 13.57 9.53 -2.26
CA LEU A 161 14.76 9.89 -3.03
C LEU A 161 15.73 10.74 -2.20
N GLU A 162 17.02 10.44 -2.34
CA GLU A 162 18.14 11.10 -1.66
C GLU A 162 18.15 10.94 -0.11
N GLU A 163 17.22 10.19 0.47
CA GLU A 163 17.29 9.83 1.88
C GLU A 163 18.36 8.75 2.12
N PRO A 164 19.03 8.74 3.28
CA PRO A 164 19.81 7.58 3.69
C PRO A 164 18.88 6.44 4.12
N VAL A 165 19.35 5.21 3.96
CA VAL A 165 18.60 4.00 4.40
C VAL A 165 18.42 3.94 5.92
N ALA A 166 19.19 4.74 6.67
CA ALA A 166 19.16 4.82 8.13
C ALA A 166 19.30 6.26 8.61
N ALA A 167 18.63 6.60 9.71
CA ALA A 167 18.76 7.86 10.43
C ALA A 167 19.57 7.66 11.71
N GLY A 168 20.89 7.77 11.63
CA GLY A 168 21.78 7.43 12.72
C GLY A 168 21.65 5.96 13.13
N ALA A 169 21.28 5.69 14.39
CA ALA A 169 21.03 4.33 14.89
C ALA A 169 19.67 3.77 14.47
N ASN A 170 18.72 4.61 14.05
CA ASN A 170 17.41 4.16 13.60
C ASN A 170 17.51 3.63 12.16
N ARG A 171 17.18 2.36 12.01
CA ARG A 171 17.21 1.63 10.72
C ARG A 171 15.86 1.01 10.38
N ASN A 172 14.80 1.44 11.06
CA ASN A 172 13.49 0.84 11.00
C ASN A 172 12.66 1.45 9.88
N TRP A 173 12.26 0.61 8.93
CA TRP A 173 11.26 0.91 7.92
C TRP A 173 9.97 0.23 8.31
N THR A 174 8.87 0.98 8.35
CA THR A 174 7.59 0.48 8.86
C THR A 174 6.53 0.52 7.78
N LEU A 175 5.98 -0.64 7.45
CA LEU A 175 4.79 -0.79 6.64
C LEU A 175 3.57 -0.74 7.53
N SER A 176 2.59 0.09 7.19
CA SER A 176 1.30 0.17 7.88
C SER A 176 0.19 -0.15 6.89
N VAL A 177 -0.74 -1.02 7.30
CA VAL A 177 -1.88 -1.47 6.49
C VAL A 177 -3.14 -1.36 7.33
N ALA A 178 -4.16 -0.70 6.81
CA ALA A 178 -5.48 -0.60 7.44
C ALA A 178 -6.58 -0.93 6.42
N ASP A 179 -7.59 -1.65 6.85
CA ASP A 179 -8.84 -1.82 6.12
C ASP A 179 -9.77 -0.66 6.47
N ARG A 180 -10.28 0.02 5.46
CA ARG A 180 -11.12 1.22 5.59
C ARG A 180 -12.60 0.95 5.41
N VAL A 181 -12.95 -0.27 5.06
CA VAL A 181 -14.34 -0.70 4.87
C VAL A 181 -14.66 -1.82 5.85
N GLN A 182 -15.77 -1.69 6.53
CA GLN A 182 -16.24 -2.70 7.47
C GLN A 182 -16.81 -3.91 6.74
N GLY A 183 -16.42 -5.14 7.14
CA GLY A 183 -16.98 -6.41 6.70
C GLY A 183 -16.10 -7.24 5.78
N GLY A 184 -15.08 -6.65 5.15
CA GLY A 184 -14.04 -7.38 4.44
C GLY A 184 -12.82 -7.53 5.31
N THR A 185 -12.46 -8.72 5.73
CA THR A 185 -11.30 -8.92 6.58
C THR A 185 -10.16 -9.60 5.82
N GLY A 186 -8.93 -9.27 6.15
CA GLY A 186 -7.74 -9.81 5.52
C GLY A 186 -6.55 -9.94 6.44
N GLN A 187 -5.50 -10.54 5.93
CA GLN A 187 -4.23 -10.72 6.65
C GLN A 187 -3.06 -10.23 5.83
N LEU A 188 -2.20 -9.43 6.43
CA LEU A 188 -0.86 -9.21 5.90
C LEU A 188 -0.02 -10.47 6.15
N LYS A 189 0.29 -11.21 5.09
CA LYS A 189 1.03 -12.47 5.16
C LYS A 189 2.53 -12.24 5.30
N ASN A 190 3.06 -11.47 4.40
CA ASN A 190 4.47 -11.10 4.37
C ASN A 190 4.66 -9.79 3.60
N TRP A 191 5.81 -9.19 3.79
CA TRP A 191 6.29 -8.12 2.93
C TRP A 191 7.81 -8.08 2.90
N SER A 192 8.35 -7.46 1.88
CA SER A 192 9.78 -7.24 1.76
C SER A 192 10.08 -5.85 1.21
N ILE A 193 11.30 -5.39 1.49
CA ILE A 193 11.80 -4.11 1.00
C ILE A 193 13.17 -4.27 0.37
N THR A 194 13.37 -3.66 -0.78
CA THR A 194 14.64 -3.62 -1.51
C THR A 194 14.99 -2.19 -1.82
N PHE A 195 16.23 -1.81 -1.55
CA PHE A 195 16.74 -0.47 -1.78
C PHE A 195 17.75 -0.46 -2.92
N TYR A 196 17.70 0.57 -3.74
CA TYR A 196 18.64 0.87 -4.80
C TYR A 196 19.17 2.29 -4.58
N GLY A 197 20.49 2.48 -4.68
CA GLY A 197 21.09 3.78 -4.45
C GLY A 197 22.62 3.73 -4.33
N ARG A 198 23.21 4.74 -3.72
CA ARG A 198 24.67 4.91 -3.56
C ARG A 198 25.05 5.41 -2.17
#